data_2eef9cb145467b41f1bfb1d3e44bebc6
#
_entry.id   2eef9cb145467b41f1bfb1d3e44bebc6
#
_cell.length_a   1.000
_cell.length_b   1.000
_cell.length_c   1.000
_cell.angle_alpha   90.00
_cell.angle_beta   90.00
_cell.angle_gamma   90.00
#
_symmetry.space_group_name_H-M   'P 1'
#
loop_
_entity.id
_entity.type
_entity.pdbx_description
1 polymer ?
#
loop_
_entity_poly.entity_id
_entity_poly.type
_entity_poly.pdbx_seq_one_letter_code
_entity_poly.pdbx_strand_id
1 'polypeptide(L)'
;MFDEKDLEQFKKKGTDADKVKAQLELIKNGFPFLELESAASVGNGIVAVDDSQLKVFIKTWDAYCSDGKHSITKFVPASGAASRMFKDLFAFLDADYSVPTTKFEKTFFDGIEKFAFFKDLDAACQSNESKSIKELIADSNYKAVVSNLLGSKGLNYGALPKGLLKFHSYKTSARTPFEEHMAESSMYASGNDGVVNIHFTVSPEHWPLFKKLADSCSKSFSKRFGTTYNITFSEQKPSTDTVAAAADGTPFRNDDGSILFRPGGHGALIENLNELDTDIVFIKNIDNVVPDHLKTDTVTYKKLLAGVLVNIQSKVFDYLHLLDSGKYTAAKLKTISKFVTETLCCRSSDLDKLDSKQLAEWLHGKLNRPIRVCGMVKNVGEPGGGPFLAYNSDGTVSLQILESSQIDLNDERKKEMFTKGTHFNPVDLVCAVRNYKGKHFNLPDYVDKATGFISSKSKNGRELKALELPGLWNGAMSDWNTIFVEVPLSTFNPVKTVNDLLRPQHQPA
;
A
#
# COMPACT_ATOMS: atom_id res chain seq x y z
N MET A 1 29.21 15.32 -17.61
CA MET A 1 28.71 14.62 -16.43
C MET A 1 28.33 13.18 -16.79
N PHE A 2 27.69 12.94 -17.93
CA PHE A 2 27.32 11.60 -18.41
C PHE A 2 28.07 11.31 -19.73
N ASP A 3 28.57 10.10 -19.87
CA ASP A 3 29.21 9.61 -21.11
C ASP A 3 28.21 8.86 -22.02
N GLU A 4 28.67 8.38 -23.16
CA GLU A 4 27.81 7.65 -24.11
C GLU A 4 27.23 6.35 -23.54
N LYS A 5 27.96 5.66 -22.66
CA LYS A 5 27.53 4.44 -22.01
C LYS A 5 26.40 4.74 -21.01
N ASP A 6 26.50 5.87 -20.30
CA ASP A 6 25.44 6.34 -19.39
C ASP A 6 24.15 6.64 -20.17
N LEU A 7 24.25 7.34 -21.30
CA LEU A 7 23.09 7.66 -22.13
C LEU A 7 22.42 6.40 -22.71
N GLU A 8 23.22 5.40 -23.10
CA GLU A 8 22.69 4.11 -23.54
C GLU A 8 21.99 3.36 -22.40
N GLN A 9 22.55 3.39 -21.18
CA GLN A 9 21.94 2.82 -19.99
C GLN A 9 20.60 3.49 -19.68
N PHE A 10 20.52 4.81 -19.78
CA PHE A 10 19.26 5.56 -19.56
C PHE A 10 18.18 5.16 -20.57
N LYS A 11 18.56 5.09 -21.85
CA LYS A 11 17.65 4.65 -22.91
C LYS A 11 17.10 3.24 -22.66
N LYS A 12 17.94 2.29 -22.24
CA LYS A 12 17.52 0.92 -21.89
C LYS A 12 16.55 0.88 -20.71
N LYS A 13 16.69 1.84 -19.79
CA LYS A 13 15.77 1.97 -18.62
C LYS A 13 14.50 2.77 -18.91
N GLY A 14 14.37 3.39 -20.08
CA GLY A 14 13.25 4.27 -20.38
C GLY A 14 13.30 5.60 -19.61
N THR A 15 14.51 6.08 -19.30
CA THR A 15 14.77 7.40 -18.68
C THR A 15 15.69 8.23 -19.58
N ASP A 16 15.98 9.46 -19.19
CA ASP A 16 16.87 10.38 -19.92
C ASP A 16 17.80 11.15 -18.98
N ALA A 17 18.76 11.84 -19.57
CA ALA A 17 19.79 12.58 -18.83
C ALA A 17 19.20 13.72 -17.99
N ASP A 18 18.14 14.37 -18.44
CA ASP A 18 17.55 15.53 -17.75
C ASP A 18 16.76 15.06 -16.52
N LYS A 19 16.03 13.95 -16.62
CA LYS A 19 15.38 13.32 -15.47
C LYS A 19 16.40 12.87 -14.43
N VAL A 20 17.52 12.26 -14.85
CA VAL A 20 18.59 11.82 -13.94
C VAL A 20 19.26 13.02 -13.27
N LYS A 21 19.55 14.11 -14.01
CA LYS A 21 20.08 15.36 -13.40
C LYS A 21 19.13 15.94 -12.37
N ALA A 22 17.84 16.04 -12.71
CA ALA A 22 16.82 16.55 -11.77
C ALA A 22 16.75 15.70 -10.48
N GLN A 23 16.87 14.38 -10.59
CA GLN A 23 16.92 13.49 -9.43
C GLN A 23 18.18 13.73 -8.58
N LEU A 24 19.35 13.94 -9.19
CA LEU A 24 20.59 14.25 -8.46
C LEU A 24 20.50 15.60 -7.76
N GLU A 25 19.85 16.60 -8.37
CA GLU A 25 19.61 17.89 -7.74
C GLU A 25 18.67 17.76 -6.54
N LEU A 26 17.60 16.95 -6.65
CA LEU A 26 16.72 16.64 -5.52
C LEU A 26 17.49 15.95 -4.39
N ILE A 27 18.38 14.98 -4.72
CA ILE A 27 19.20 14.30 -3.70
C ILE A 27 20.14 15.28 -3.01
N LYS A 28 20.68 16.26 -3.73
CA LYS A 28 21.57 17.28 -3.18
C LYS A 28 20.85 18.30 -2.30
N ASN A 29 19.71 18.77 -2.76
CA ASN A 29 18.96 19.88 -2.11
C ASN A 29 17.99 19.39 -1.03
N GLY A 30 17.58 18.11 -1.07
CA GLY A 30 16.53 17.57 -0.21
C GLY A 30 15.12 17.96 -0.69
N PHE A 31 14.12 17.51 0.06
CA PHE A 31 12.73 17.89 -0.12
C PHE A 31 12.31 18.84 1.00
N PRO A 32 11.42 19.80 0.74
CA PRO A 32 10.85 20.63 1.78
C PRO A 32 9.98 19.79 2.69
N PHE A 33 9.95 20.15 3.97
CA PHE A 33 8.92 19.61 4.87
C PHE A 33 7.56 20.22 4.55
N LEU A 34 6.51 19.44 4.75
CA LEU A 34 5.15 19.90 4.53
C LEU A 34 4.66 20.81 5.67
N GLU A 35 3.85 21.81 5.31
CA GLU A 35 3.17 22.65 6.28
C GLU A 35 1.86 22.00 6.71
N LEU A 36 1.68 21.92 8.04
CA LEU A 36 0.53 21.28 8.66
C LEU A 36 -0.43 22.30 9.24
N GLU A 37 -1.72 22.13 8.96
CA GLU A 37 -2.76 22.83 9.69
C GLU A 37 -3.06 22.12 11.02
N SER A 38 -3.30 20.79 10.96
CA SER A 38 -3.55 19.95 12.13
C SER A 38 -3.42 18.45 11.80
N ALA A 39 -3.27 17.60 12.83
CA ALA A 39 -3.58 16.18 12.69
C ALA A 39 -5.09 16.00 12.48
N ALA A 40 -5.46 15.06 11.59
CA ALA A 40 -6.86 14.72 11.42
C ALA A 40 -7.35 13.81 12.57
N SER A 41 -8.57 14.02 13.00
CA SER A 41 -9.23 13.24 14.05
C SER A 41 -10.73 13.12 13.76
N VAL A 42 -11.44 12.28 14.51
CA VAL A 42 -12.91 12.19 14.38
C VAL A 42 -13.53 13.56 14.63
N GLY A 43 -14.34 14.02 13.68
CA GLY A 43 -14.93 15.35 13.67
C GLY A 43 -14.03 16.45 13.11
N ASN A 44 -12.75 16.17 12.84
CA ASN A 44 -11.83 17.05 12.12
C ASN A 44 -11.09 16.26 11.03
N GLY A 45 -11.75 16.04 9.91
CA GLY A 45 -11.19 15.34 8.74
C GLY A 45 -11.40 13.81 8.73
N ILE A 46 -11.71 13.16 9.86
CA ILE A 46 -12.07 11.75 9.91
C ILE A 46 -13.57 11.61 10.21
N VAL A 47 -14.25 10.84 9.38
CA VAL A 47 -15.66 10.49 9.55
C VAL A 47 -15.78 9.20 10.36
N ALA A 48 -16.48 9.23 11.46
CA ALA A 48 -16.97 8.04 12.15
C ALA A 48 -18.42 7.78 11.73
N VAL A 49 -18.77 6.54 11.44
CA VAL A 49 -20.13 6.13 11.05
C VAL A 49 -20.77 5.32 12.15
N ASP A 50 -22.06 5.54 12.38
CA ASP A 50 -22.87 4.72 13.26
C ASP A 50 -23.40 3.45 12.53
N ASP A 51 -24.01 2.53 13.28
CA ASP A 51 -24.53 1.27 12.74
C ASP A 51 -25.60 1.46 11.65
N SER A 52 -26.37 2.55 11.71
CA SER A 52 -27.41 2.84 10.71
C SER A 52 -26.78 3.30 9.40
N GLN A 53 -25.81 4.20 9.48
CA GLN A 53 -25.03 4.68 8.35
C GLN A 53 -24.21 3.55 7.72
N LEU A 54 -23.57 2.70 8.54
CA LEU A 54 -22.85 1.51 8.10
C LEU A 54 -23.72 0.62 7.19
N LYS A 55 -24.93 0.30 7.64
CA LYS A 55 -25.88 -0.50 6.85
C LYS A 55 -26.28 0.17 5.54
N VAL A 56 -26.47 1.49 5.55
CA VAL A 56 -26.78 2.25 4.33
C VAL A 56 -25.64 2.17 3.33
N PHE A 57 -24.40 2.42 3.75
CA PHE A 57 -23.25 2.38 2.86
C PHE A 57 -22.95 0.98 2.31
N ILE A 58 -23.08 -0.07 3.14
CA ILE A 58 -22.97 -1.47 2.68
C ILE A 58 -24.01 -1.73 1.58
N LYS A 59 -25.26 -1.32 1.79
CA LYS A 59 -26.35 -1.48 0.82
C LYS A 59 -26.09 -0.71 -0.47
N THR A 60 -25.52 0.49 -0.37
CA THR A 60 -25.10 1.29 -1.54
C THR A 60 -24.03 0.55 -2.35
N TRP A 61 -23.03 -0.03 -1.69
CA TRP A 61 -22.01 -0.82 -2.34
C TRP A 61 -22.56 -2.08 -2.99
N ASP A 62 -23.40 -2.84 -2.29
CA ASP A 62 -24.00 -4.05 -2.82
C ASP A 62 -24.89 -3.76 -4.05
N ALA A 63 -25.63 -2.64 -4.05
CA ALA A 63 -26.39 -2.17 -5.20
C ALA A 63 -25.49 -1.79 -6.38
N TYR A 64 -24.37 -1.12 -6.13
CA TYR A 64 -23.39 -0.77 -7.16
C TYR A 64 -22.76 -2.01 -7.82
N CYS A 65 -22.40 -3.02 -7.02
CA CYS A 65 -21.91 -4.29 -7.56
C CYS A 65 -22.95 -5.02 -8.41
N SER A 66 -24.22 -4.92 -8.02
CA SER A 66 -25.33 -5.66 -8.65
C SER A 66 -25.83 -5.05 -9.97
N ASP A 67 -25.50 -3.80 -10.29
CA ASP A 67 -25.97 -3.14 -11.51
C ASP A 67 -25.24 -3.59 -12.79
N GLY A 68 -24.10 -4.25 -12.65
CA GLY A 68 -23.35 -4.86 -13.75
C GLY A 68 -22.69 -3.89 -14.73
N LYS A 69 -22.63 -2.59 -14.37
CA LYS A 69 -22.12 -1.55 -15.28
C LYS A 69 -20.68 -1.15 -14.98
N HIS A 70 -20.14 -1.63 -13.86
CA HIS A 70 -18.90 -1.15 -13.29
C HIS A 70 -17.87 -2.26 -13.17
N SER A 71 -16.62 -1.92 -13.49
CA SER A 71 -15.48 -2.79 -13.29
C SER A 71 -14.83 -2.52 -11.93
N ILE A 72 -14.57 -3.59 -11.18
CA ILE A 72 -13.99 -3.54 -9.85
C ILE A 72 -12.71 -4.36 -9.86
N THR A 73 -11.61 -3.80 -9.37
CA THR A 73 -10.33 -4.50 -9.29
C THR A 73 -9.73 -4.35 -7.89
N LYS A 74 -9.13 -5.40 -7.38
CA LYS A 74 -8.28 -5.32 -6.20
C LYS A 74 -6.83 -5.24 -6.63
N PHE A 75 -6.12 -4.21 -6.18
CA PHE A 75 -4.70 -3.97 -6.43
C PHE A 75 -3.88 -4.29 -5.18
N VAL A 76 -2.94 -5.22 -5.30
CA VAL A 76 -2.13 -5.70 -4.18
C VAL A 76 -0.64 -5.58 -4.50
N PRO A 77 0.06 -4.60 -3.91
CA PRO A 77 1.52 -4.58 -3.97
C PRO A 77 2.12 -5.82 -3.31
N ALA A 78 2.83 -6.67 -4.08
CA ALA A 78 3.34 -7.96 -3.63
C ALA A 78 4.82 -8.21 -3.96
N SER A 79 5.54 -7.22 -4.50
CA SER A 79 6.95 -7.34 -4.89
C SER A 79 7.94 -7.35 -3.72
N GLY A 80 7.49 -6.98 -2.50
CA GLY A 80 8.37 -6.86 -1.33
C GLY A 80 8.94 -8.19 -0.87
N ALA A 81 10.28 -8.32 -0.83
CA ALA A 81 10.97 -9.48 -0.28
C ALA A 81 10.65 -9.68 1.21
N ALA A 82 10.57 -10.94 1.65
CA ALA A 82 10.33 -11.28 3.06
C ALA A 82 11.58 -11.15 3.95
N SER A 83 12.74 -10.75 3.41
CA SER A 83 14.00 -10.68 4.16
C SER A 83 13.91 -9.88 5.48
N ARG A 84 13.12 -8.78 5.48
CA ARG A 84 12.87 -8.01 6.71
C ARG A 84 12.09 -8.79 7.75
N MET A 85 11.19 -9.67 7.34
CA MET A 85 10.38 -10.53 8.22
C MET A 85 11.24 -11.52 9.00
N PHE A 86 12.36 -11.94 8.41
CA PHE A 86 13.29 -12.91 8.96
C PHE A 86 14.61 -12.31 9.44
N LYS A 87 14.69 -10.97 9.58
CA LYS A 87 15.94 -10.28 9.96
C LYS A 87 16.61 -10.87 11.20
N ASP A 88 15.84 -11.15 12.25
CA ASP A 88 16.38 -11.67 13.50
C ASP A 88 16.85 -13.14 13.39
N LEU A 89 16.21 -13.92 12.51
CA LEU A 89 16.66 -15.30 12.23
C LEU A 89 17.92 -15.33 11.36
N PHE A 90 18.10 -14.39 10.44
CA PHE A 90 19.37 -14.20 9.73
C PHE A 90 20.48 -13.83 10.72
N ALA A 91 20.22 -12.88 11.63
CA ALA A 91 21.17 -12.50 12.65
C ALA A 91 21.52 -13.68 13.56
N PHE A 92 20.59 -14.56 13.90
CA PHE A 92 20.84 -15.78 14.65
C PHE A 92 21.73 -16.78 13.88
N LEU A 93 21.56 -16.92 12.56
CA LEU A 93 22.47 -17.75 11.76
C LEU A 93 23.91 -17.26 11.79
N ASP A 94 24.11 -15.94 11.73
CA ASP A 94 25.43 -15.29 11.70
C ASP A 94 26.06 -15.15 13.09
N ALA A 95 25.29 -15.36 14.18
CA ALA A 95 25.77 -15.21 15.55
C ALA A 95 26.82 -16.26 15.92
N ASP A 96 27.66 -15.95 16.90
CA ASP A 96 28.68 -16.85 17.47
C ASP A 96 28.12 -17.88 18.47
N TYR A 97 26.83 -17.76 18.84
CA TYR A 97 26.10 -18.72 19.67
C TYR A 97 25.16 -19.60 18.82
N SER A 98 24.87 -20.80 19.31
CA SER A 98 24.03 -21.80 18.59
C SER A 98 22.69 -22.08 19.24
N VAL A 99 22.47 -21.63 20.46
CA VAL A 99 21.22 -21.81 21.22
C VAL A 99 20.46 -20.47 21.29
N PRO A 100 19.13 -20.45 21.16
CA PRO A 100 18.33 -19.24 21.25
C PRO A 100 18.55 -18.43 22.53
N THR A 101 18.96 -17.18 22.41
CA THR A 101 19.28 -16.29 23.53
C THR A 101 18.29 -15.14 23.67
N THR A 102 17.91 -14.54 22.54
CA THR A 102 16.98 -13.41 22.54
C THR A 102 15.53 -13.83 22.77
N LYS A 103 14.69 -12.89 23.23
CA LYS A 103 13.26 -13.13 23.37
C LYS A 103 12.62 -13.54 22.04
N PHE A 104 13.07 -12.92 20.93
CA PHE A 104 12.52 -13.23 19.59
C PHE A 104 12.81 -14.67 19.21
N GLU A 105 14.06 -15.12 19.32
CA GLU A 105 14.48 -16.48 18.99
C GLU A 105 13.74 -17.53 19.85
N LYS A 106 13.66 -17.30 21.17
CA LYS A 106 12.93 -18.18 22.10
C LYS A 106 11.45 -18.28 21.70
N THR A 107 10.79 -17.13 21.45
CA THR A 107 9.39 -17.12 21.01
C THR A 107 9.19 -17.88 19.70
N PHE A 108 10.12 -17.75 18.74
CA PHE A 108 10.07 -18.49 17.47
C PHE A 108 10.09 -20.01 17.69
N PHE A 109 11.07 -20.51 18.46
CA PHE A 109 11.22 -21.94 18.69
C PHE A 109 10.16 -22.51 19.63
N ASP A 110 9.73 -21.78 20.66
CA ASP A 110 8.63 -22.19 21.54
C ASP A 110 7.29 -22.32 20.78
N GLY A 111 7.11 -21.50 19.76
CA GLY A 111 5.92 -21.51 18.92
C GLY A 111 6.03 -22.27 17.60
N ILE A 112 7.13 -22.98 17.36
CA ILE A 112 7.48 -23.49 16.01
C ILE A 112 6.40 -24.40 15.40
N GLU A 113 5.74 -25.23 16.20
CA GLU A 113 4.68 -26.14 15.74
C GLU A 113 3.38 -25.41 15.32
N LYS A 114 3.22 -24.14 15.72
CA LYS A 114 2.05 -23.33 15.41
C LYS A 114 2.12 -22.65 14.05
N PHE A 115 3.30 -22.59 13.43
CA PHE A 115 3.43 -21.98 12.12
C PHE A 115 2.80 -22.84 11.02
N ALA A 116 2.10 -22.21 10.09
CA ALA A 116 1.44 -22.86 8.96
C ALA A 116 2.40 -23.63 8.04
N PHE A 117 3.67 -23.30 8.08
CA PHE A 117 4.75 -23.96 7.34
C PHE A 117 5.47 -25.05 8.12
N PHE A 118 5.08 -25.34 9.36
CA PHE A 118 5.79 -26.31 10.22
C PHE A 118 6.00 -27.67 9.57
N LYS A 119 4.95 -28.24 8.98
CA LYS A 119 5.01 -29.57 8.33
C LYS A 119 6.00 -29.61 7.16
N ASP A 120 6.02 -28.52 6.36
CA ASP A 120 6.95 -28.45 5.23
C ASP A 120 8.39 -28.28 5.72
N LEU A 121 8.58 -27.49 6.79
CA LEU A 121 9.88 -27.26 7.38
C LEU A 121 10.41 -28.58 8.03
N ASP A 122 9.56 -29.31 8.73
CA ASP A 122 9.95 -30.59 9.33
C ASP A 122 10.35 -31.60 8.24
N ALA A 123 9.59 -31.70 7.15
CA ALA A 123 9.93 -32.51 6.00
C ALA A 123 11.27 -32.11 5.35
N ALA A 124 11.55 -30.80 5.25
CA ALA A 124 12.83 -30.32 4.75
C ALA A 124 13.99 -30.68 5.68
N CYS A 125 13.82 -30.56 7.00
CA CYS A 125 14.82 -30.99 7.99
C CYS A 125 15.07 -32.48 7.90
N GLN A 126 14.02 -33.29 7.82
CA GLN A 126 14.17 -34.76 7.66
C GLN A 126 14.92 -35.10 6.38
N SER A 127 14.65 -34.43 5.27
CA SER A 127 15.31 -34.67 3.99
C SER A 127 16.80 -34.27 4.00
N ASN A 128 17.12 -33.11 4.60
CA ASN A 128 18.46 -32.54 4.52
C ASN A 128 19.38 -32.94 5.68
N GLU A 129 18.80 -33.13 6.88
CA GLU A 129 19.55 -33.40 8.12
C GLU A 129 19.31 -34.83 8.63
N SER A 130 18.42 -35.63 8.00
CA SER A 130 17.95 -36.92 8.46
C SER A 130 17.36 -36.92 9.88
N LYS A 131 16.84 -35.80 10.33
CA LYS A 131 16.25 -35.55 11.64
C LYS A 131 15.03 -34.62 11.55
N SER A 132 14.05 -34.89 12.39
CA SER A 132 12.91 -33.98 12.58
C SER A 132 13.35 -32.71 13.30
N ILE A 133 12.52 -31.64 13.21
CA ILE A 133 12.75 -30.41 13.96
C ILE A 133 12.90 -30.71 15.47
N LYS A 134 12.09 -31.59 16.01
CA LYS A 134 12.12 -31.95 17.42
C LYS A 134 13.46 -32.60 17.83
N GLU A 135 14.00 -33.47 17.00
CA GLU A 135 15.31 -34.10 17.22
C GLU A 135 16.45 -33.11 17.10
N LEU A 136 16.38 -32.19 16.09
CA LEU A 136 17.37 -31.13 15.93
C LEU A 136 17.39 -30.18 17.14
N ILE A 137 16.23 -29.81 17.67
CA ILE A 137 16.12 -28.97 18.88
C ILE A 137 16.67 -29.73 20.11
N ALA A 138 16.35 -30.99 20.26
CA ALA A 138 16.89 -31.85 21.37
C ALA A 138 18.40 -31.92 21.34
N ASP A 139 19.01 -31.96 20.15
CA ASP A 139 20.46 -31.96 19.93
C ASP A 139 21.06 -30.52 19.98
N SER A 140 20.29 -29.49 20.35
CA SER A 140 20.71 -28.08 20.33
C SER A 140 21.14 -27.59 18.95
N ASN A 141 20.71 -28.22 17.87
CA ASN A 141 21.03 -27.82 16.49
C ASN A 141 19.95 -26.88 15.87
N TYR A 142 19.69 -25.78 16.57
CA TYR A 142 18.69 -24.77 16.17
C TYR A 142 19.01 -24.10 14.83
N LYS A 143 20.31 -23.87 14.53
CA LYS A 143 20.73 -23.24 13.26
C LYS A 143 20.39 -24.11 12.04
N ALA A 144 20.41 -25.43 12.15
CA ALA A 144 19.99 -26.33 11.07
C ALA A 144 18.49 -26.09 10.71
N VAL A 145 17.62 -25.91 11.71
CA VAL A 145 16.20 -25.63 11.50
C VAL A 145 16.04 -24.31 10.76
N VAL A 146 16.72 -23.24 11.20
CA VAL A 146 16.64 -21.91 10.56
C VAL A 146 17.25 -21.95 9.15
N SER A 147 18.34 -22.69 8.93
CA SER A 147 18.93 -22.86 7.60
C SER A 147 17.98 -23.56 6.63
N ASN A 148 17.22 -24.55 7.08
CA ASN A 148 16.19 -25.20 6.29
C ASN A 148 14.96 -24.31 6.04
N LEU A 149 14.63 -23.39 6.93
CA LEU A 149 13.58 -22.40 6.69
C LEU A 149 13.98 -21.38 5.62
N LEU A 150 15.19 -20.78 5.78
CA LEU A 150 15.60 -19.62 5.00
C LEU A 150 16.35 -19.97 3.72
N GLY A 151 17.12 -21.07 3.75
CA GLY A 151 18.04 -21.46 2.68
C GLY A 151 17.37 -22.14 1.50
N SER A 152 18.04 -22.09 0.33
CA SER A 152 17.54 -22.65 -0.93
C SER A 152 17.44 -24.18 -0.97
N LYS A 153 18.14 -24.89 -0.08
CA LYS A 153 18.01 -26.34 0.07
C LYS A 153 16.75 -26.77 0.84
N GLY A 154 16.16 -25.85 1.60
CA GLY A 154 14.93 -26.05 2.34
C GLY A 154 13.75 -25.28 1.74
N LEU A 155 13.04 -24.48 2.55
CA LEU A 155 11.85 -23.73 2.09
C LEU A 155 12.18 -22.47 1.31
N ASN A 156 13.42 -22.00 1.32
CA ASN A 156 13.89 -20.80 0.64
C ASN A 156 13.13 -19.50 1.05
N TYR A 157 12.57 -19.44 2.25
CA TYR A 157 11.77 -18.31 2.71
C TYR A 157 12.57 -17.01 2.83
N GLY A 158 13.89 -17.11 2.97
CA GLY A 158 14.76 -15.94 2.99
C GLY A 158 14.82 -15.15 1.67
N ALA A 159 14.53 -15.80 0.54
CA ALA A 159 14.56 -15.20 -0.79
C ALA A 159 13.16 -14.96 -1.38
N LEU A 160 12.12 -15.58 -0.84
CA LEU A 160 10.76 -15.47 -1.38
C LEU A 160 10.05 -14.18 -0.91
N PRO A 161 9.11 -13.65 -1.69
CA PRO A 161 8.24 -12.56 -1.27
C PRO A 161 7.17 -13.06 -0.31
N LYS A 162 6.68 -12.17 0.59
CA LYS A 162 5.66 -12.52 1.60
C LYS A 162 4.42 -13.20 1.01
N GLY A 163 4.00 -12.80 -0.17
CA GLY A 163 2.80 -13.34 -0.84
C GLY A 163 2.84 -14.86 -1.09
N LEU A 164 4.02 -15.46 -1.09
CA LEU A 164 4.23 -16.91 -1.36
C LEU A 164 4.50 -17.74 -0.09
N LEU A 165 4.60 -17.12 1.08
CA LEU A 165 4.87 -17.83 2.34
C LEU A 165 3.55 -18.34 2.95
N LYS A 166 3.54 -19.50 3.57
CA LYS A 166 2.36 -20.00 4.28
C LYS A 166 2.13 -19.21 5.56
N PHE A 167 1.02 -18.48 5.64
CA PHE A 167 0.67 -17.66 6.80
C PHE A 167 -0.34 -18.33 7.72
N HIS A 168 -1.39 -18.95 7.17
CA HIS A 168 -2.51 -19.45 7.96
C HIS A 168 -2.75 -20.95 7.77
N SER A 169 -2.90 -21.65 8.88
CA SER A 169 -3.27 -23.06 8.90
C SER A 169 -4.78 -23.25 8.84
N TYR A 170 -5.22 -24.26 8.10
CA TYR A 170 -6.60 -24.76 8.03
C TYR A 170 -6.60 -26.26 8.30
N LYS A 171 -7.76 -26.89 8.52
CA LYS A 171 -7.87 -28.31 8.88
C LYS A 171 -7.07 -29.24 7.94
N THR A 172 -7.11 -28.97 6.64
CA THR A 172 -6.51 -29.86 5.61
C THR A 172 -5.48 -29.16 4.72
N SER A 173 -5.24 -27.86 4.94
CA SER A 173 -4.36 -27.06 4.07
C SER A 173 -3.74 -25.91 4.86
N ALA A 174 -2.84 -25.19 4.20
CA ALA A 174 -2.37 -23.89 4.65
C ALA A 174 -2.52 -22.91 3.49
N ARG A 175 -2.68 -21.61 3.79
CA ARG A 175 -2.78 -20.56 2.78
C ARG A 175 -1.68 -19.53 2.92
N THR A 176 -1.28 -19.05 1.75
CA THR A 176 -0.40 -17.89 1.58
C THR A 176 -1.20 -16.59 1.64
N PRO A 177 -0.58 -15.42 1.85
CA PRO A 177 -1.24 -14.13 1.70
C PRO A 177 -1.90 -13.94 0.34
N PHE A 178 -1.28 -14.42 -0.74
CA PHE A 178 -1.87 -14.41 -2.08
C PHE A 178 -3.25 -15.10 -2.10
N GLU A 179 -3.35 -16.30 -1.54
CA GLU A 179 -4.60 -17.05 -1.44
C GLU A 179 -5.61 -16.39 -0.50
N GLU A 180 -5.14 -15.74 0.59
CA GLU A 180 -6.03 -14.99 1.48
C GLU A 180 -6.61 -13.75 0.79
N HIS A 181 -5.82 -13.06 -0.06
CA HIS A 181 -6.34 -11.97 -0.89
C HIS A 181 -7.37 -12.46 -1.91
N MET A 182 -7.21 -13.66 -2.49
CA MET A 182 -8.23 -14.25 -3.34
C MET A 182 -9.53 -14.51 -2.56
N ALA A 183 -9.42 -15.15 -1.38
CA ALA A 183 -10.57 -15.46 -0.53
C ALA A 183 -11.36 -14.20 -0.12
N GLU A 184 -10.68 -13.18 0.38
CA GLU A 184 -11.37 -11.96 0.84
C GLU A 184 -11.95 -11.14 -0.31
N SER A 185 -11.32 -11.14 -1.50
CA SER A 185 -11.82 -10.39 -2.67
C SER A 185 -13.17 -10.90 -3.14
N SER A 186 -13.42 -12.21 -3.09
CA SER A 186 -14.71 -12.79 -3.45
C SER A 186 -15.86 -12.31 -2.56
N MET A 187 -15.56 -11.79 -1.37
CA MET A 187 -16.56 -11.40 -0.39
C MET A 187 -16.99 -9.93 -0.51
N TYR A 188 -16.18 -9.06 -1.17
CA TYR A 188 -16.50 -7.63 -1.28
C TYR A 188 -16.20 -6.99 -2.63
N ALA A 189 -15.46 -7.63 -3.52
CA ALA A 189 -15.01 -7.07 -4.80
C ALA A 189 -15.44 -7.90 -6.01
N SER A 190 -16.54 -8.65 -5.90
CA SER A 190 -17.14 -9.41 -6.99
C SER A 190 -18.16 -8.53 -7.72
N GLY A 191 -18.07 -8.49 -9.05
CA GLY A 191 -19.10 -7.88 -9.90
C GLY A 191 -20.36 -8.76 -10.01
N ASN A 192 -21.39 -8.25 -10.71
CA ASN A 192 -22.64 -8.97 -10.97
C ASN A 192 -22.46 -10.24 -11.81
N ASP A 193 -21.41 -10.29 -12.61
CA ASP A 193 -21.00 -11.43 -13.43
C ASP A 193 -20.32 -12.56 -12.62
N GLY A 194 -20.15 -12.36 -11.32
CA GLY A 194 -19.42 -13.29 -10.44
C GLY A 194 -17.92 -13.33 -10.71
N VAL A 195 -17.38 -12.34 -11.46
CA VAL A 195 -15.95 -12.23 -11.70
C VAL A 195 -15.28 -11.37 -10.62
N VAL A 196 -14.13 -11.83 -10.15
CA VAL A 196 -13.27 -11.13 -9.21
C VAL A 196 -11.96 -10.80 -9.92
N ASN A 197 -11.71 -9.51 -10.17
CA ASN A 197 -10.45 -9.05 -10.76
C ASN A 197 -9.46 -8.72 -9.65
N ILE A 198 -8.27 -9.33 -9.70
CA ILE A 198 -7.17 -9.06 -8.77
C ILE A 198 -5.90 -8.80 -9.57
N HIS A 199 -5.25 -7.69 -9.27
CA HIS A 199 -3.97 -7.33 -9.85
C HIS A 199 -2.88 -7.32 -8.77
N PHE A 200 -1.81 -8.08 -8.99
CA PHE A 200 -0.64 -8.10 -8.11
C PHE A 200 0.55 -7.45 -8.80
N THR A 201 1.25 -6.55 -8.10
CA THR A 201 2.56 -6.12 -8.56
C THR A 201 3.62 -7.03 -7.96
N VAL A 202 4.45 -7.63 -8.80
CA VAL A 202 5.44 -8.64 -8.41
C VAL A 202 6.82 -8.26 -8.94
N SER A 203 7.88 -8.82 -8.37
CA SER A 203 9.21 -8.68 -8.96
C SER A 203 9.41 -9.71 -10.10
N PRO A 204 10.24 -9.38 -11.12
CA PRO A 204 10.45 -10.23 -12.29
C PRO A 204 10.86 -11.66 -11.94
N GLU A 205 11.77 -11.80 -10.98
CA GLU A 205 12.30 -13.09 -10.54
C GLU A 205 11.25 -14.00 -9.87
N HIS A 206 10.18 -13.40 -9.31
CA HIS A 206 9.14 -14.16 -8.61
C HIS A 206 7.85 -14.32 -9.43
N TRP A 207 7.71 -13.64 -10.56
CA TRP A 207 6.54 -13.76 -11.45
C TRP A 207 6.17 -15.21 -11.77
N PRO A 208 7.11 -16.09 -12.19
CA PRO A 208 6.76 -17.47 -12.50
C PRO A 208 6.17 -18.26 -11.30
N LEU A 209 6.62 -17.95 -10.08
CA LEU A 209 6.14 -18.58 -8.87
C LEU A 209 4.72 -18.14 -8.52
N PHE A 210 4.44 -16.84 -8.63
CA PHE A 210 3.08 -16.31 -8.44
C PHE A 210 2.11 -16.86 -9.49
N LYS A 211 2.52 -16.92 -10.75
CA LYS A 211 1.70 -17.50 -11.81
C LYS A 211 1.41 -18.97 -11.54
N LYS A 212 2.42 -19.76 -11.17
CA LYS A 212 2.24 -21.17 -10.81
C LYS A 212 1.26 -21.35 -9.64
N LEU A 213 1.35 -20.52 -8.61
CA LEU A 213 0.43 -20.55 -7.48
C LEU A 213 -1.00 -20.20 -7.93
N ALA A 214 -1.19 -19.12 -8.71
CA ALA A 214 -2.48 -18.73 -9.26
C ALA A 214 -3.12 -19.86 -10.07
N ASP A 215 -2.37 -20.47 -11.00
CA ASP A 215 -2.84 -21.57 -11.84
C ASP A 215 -3.25 -22.81 -11.01
N SER A 216 -2.54 -23.08 -9.92
CA SER A 216 -2.81 -24.24 -9.04
C SER A 216 -4.03 -24.06 -8.14
N CYS A 217 -4.30 -22.84 -7.64
CA CYS A 217 -5.34 -22.60 -6.65
C CYS A 217 -6.65 -22.05 -7.23
N SER A 218 -6.64 -21.34 -8.39
CA SER A 218 -7.81 -20.64 -8.93
C SER A 218 -9.03 -21.54 -9.08
N LYS A 219 -8.89 -22.75 -9.65
CA LYS A 219 -10.01 -23.68 -9.84
C LYS A 219 -10.69 -24.10 -8.53
N SER A 220 -9.88 -24.39 -7.51
CA SER A 220 -10.37 -24.79 -6.18
C SER A 220 -11.05 -23.64 -5.45
N PHE A 221 -10.49 -22.44 -5.57
CA PHE A 221 -11.06 -21.20 -5.01
C PHE A 221 -12.35 -20.82 -5.72
N SER A 222 -12.40 -20.90 -7.06
CA SER A 222 -13.64 -20.67 -7.82
C SER A 222 -14.77 -21.59 -7.36
N LYS A 223 -14.49 -22.88 -7.18
CA LYS A 223 -15.47 -23.83 -6.66
C LYS A 223 -15.90 -23.52 -5.23
N ARG A 224 -14.94 -23.10 -4.37
CA ARG A 224 -15.20 -22.80 -2.95
C ARG A 224 -16.03 -21.56 -2.75
N PHE A 225 -15.74 -20.49 -3.48
CA PHE A 225 -16.33 -19.16 -3.30
C PHE A 225 -17.43 -18.84 -4.32
N GLY A 226 -17.69 -19.72 -5.29
CA GLY A 226 -18.72 -19.51 -6.32
C GLY A 226 -18.42 -18.36 -7.28
N THR A 227 -17.13 -18.04 -7.50
CA THR A 227 -16.68 -16.90 -8.30
C THR A 227 -15.67 -17.34 -9.36
N THR A 228 -15.50 -16.52 -10.40
CA THR A 228 -14.41 -16.68 -11.38
C THR A 228 -13.33 -15.67 -11.08
N TYR A 229 -12.07 -16.09 -10.99
CA TYR A 229 -10.94 -15.19 -10.74
C TYR A 229 -10.24 -14.81 -12.04
N ASN A 230 -10.13 -13.50 -12.28
CA ASN A 230 -9.26 -12.90 -13.28
C ASN A 230 -8.04 -12.31 -12.57
N ILE A 231 -6.93 -13.04 -12.58
CA ILE A 231 -5.71 -12.64 -11.87
C ILE A 231 -4.68 -12.14 -12.88
N THR A 232 -4.26 -10.91 -12.70
CA THR A 232 -3.26 -10.26 -13.53
C THR A 232 -2.05 -9.84 -12.72
N PHE A 233 -0.91 -9.69 -13.38
CA PHE A 233 0.35 -9.31 -12.78
C PHE A 233 1.00 -8.18 -13.55
N SER A 234 1.74 -7.32 -12.86
CA SER A 234 2.67 -6.38 -13.47
C SER A 234 3.95 -6.25 -12.64
N GLU A 235 4.99 -5.74 -13.26
CA GLU A 235 6.25 -5.40 -12.60
C GLU A 235 6.34 -3.89 -12.43
N GLN A 236 7.07 -3.42 -11.43
CA GLN A 236 7.43 -2.02 -11.35
C GLN A 236 8.21 -1.65 -12.63
N LYS A 237 7.82 -0.57 -13.28
CA LYS A 237 8.46 -0.14 -14.53
C LYS A 237 9.91 0.30 -14.30
N PRO A 238 10.88 -0.20 -15.07
CA PRO A 238 12.29 0.25 -14.96
C PRO A 238 12.49 1.76 -15.14
N SER A 239 11.59 2.43 -15.87
CA SER A 239 11.58 3.90 -16.04
C SER A 239 11.28 4.68 -14.76
N THR A 240 10.74 4.01 -13.74
CA THR A 240 10.46 4.58 -12.40
C THR A 240 11.60 4.39 -11.42
N ASP A 241 12.65 3.66 -11.81
CA ASP A 241 13.86 3.55 -11.01
C ASP A 241 14.51 4.93 -10.85
N THR A 242 15.08 5.16 -9.69
CA THR A 242 15.75 6.42 -9.35
C THR A 242 17.25 6.23 -9.27
N VAL A 243 18.00 7.27 -9.65
CA VAL A 243 19.46 7.25 -9.53
C VAL A 243 19.88 7.24 -8.05
N ALA A 244 20.92 6.49 -7.73
CA ALA A 244 21.60 6.61 -6.46
C ALA A 244 22.75 7.61 -6.58
N ALA A 245 22.99 8.40 -5.53
CA ALA A 245 24.11 9.33 -5.46
C ALA A 245 25.13 8.89 -4.41
N ALA A 246 26.40 9.14 -4.69
CA ALA A 246 27.47 9.04 -3.69
C ALA A 246 27.40 10.19 -2.68
N ALA A 247 28.23 10.14 -1.64
CA ALA A 247 28.23 11.16 -0.58
C ALA A 247 28.52 12.57 -1.08
N ASP A 248 29.30 12.70 -2.17
CA ASP A 248 29.64 13.96 -2.83
C ASP A 248 28.55 14.50 -3.77
N GLY A 249 27.43 13.77 -3.92
CA GLY A 249 26.30 14.13 -4.80
C GLY A 249 26.47 13.73 -6.27
N THR A 250 27.57 13.05 -6.62
CA THR A 250 27.74 12.48 -7.97
C THR A 250 26.95 11.17 -8.10
N PRO A 251 26.64 10.71 -9.35
CA PRO A 251 26.02 9.42 -9.56
C PRO A 251 26.84 8.29 -8.92
N PHE A 252 26.22 7.46 -8.11
CA PHE A 252 26.88 6.28 -7.55
C PHE A 252 27.13 5.26 -8.66
N ARG A 253 28.39 4.83 -8.81
CA ARG A 253 28.77 3.86 -9.84
C ARG A 253 29.05 2.49 -9.24
N ASN A 254 28.58 1.46 -9.95
CA ASN A 254 28.92 0.06 -9.71
C ASN A 254 30.39 -0.20 -10.08
N ASP A 255 30.90 -1.38 -9.74
CA ASP A 255 32.30 -1.77 -10.00
C ASP A 255 32.62 -1.88 -11.51
N ASP A 256 31.60 -2.11 -12.35
CA ASP A 256 31.68 -2.12 -13.82
C ASP A 256 31.59 -0.72 -14.46
N GLY A 257 31.50 0.34 -13.63
CA GLY A 257 31.40 1.73 -14.05
C GLY A 257 29.97 2.19 -14.40
N SER A 258 28.97 1.30 -14.44
CA SER A 258 27.59 1.67 -14.71
C SER A 258 27.00 2.48 -13.54
N ILE A 259 26.04 3.37 -13.84
CA ILE A 259 25.32 4.13 -12.80
C ILE A 259 24.36 3.20 -12.06
N LEU A 260 24.35 3.28 -10.74
CA LEU A 260 23.41 2.53 -9.91
C LEU A 260 22.04 3.19 -9.93
N PHE A 261 21.05 2.45 -10.39
CA PHE A 261 19.63 2.77 -10.22
C PHE A 261 19.01 1.85 -9.15
N ARG A 262 18.02 2.36 -8.45
CA ARG A 262 17.29 1.63 -7.42
C ARG A 262 15.79 1.77 -7.66
N PRO A 263 14.98 0.78 -7.27
CA PRO A 263 13.54 0.93 -7.28
C PRO A 263 13.11 2.20 -6.55
N GLY A 264 12.21 2.97 -7.16
CA GLY A 264 11.71 4.25 -6.62
C GLY A 264 10.77 4.12 -5.41
N GLY A 265 10.68 2.94 -4.80
CA GLY A 265 9.74 2.63 -3.71
C GLY A 265 8.32 2.38 -4.20
N HIS A 266 7.36 2.26 -3.26
CA HIS A 266 5.97 1.98 -3.63
C HIS A 266 5.28 3.13 -4.38
N GLY A 267 5.85 4.34 -4.38
CA GLY A 267 5.37 5.46 -5.19
C GLY A 267 5.43 5.21 -6.69
N ALA A 268 6.41 4.43 -7.14
CA ALA A 268 6.54 4.01 -8.53
C ALA A 268 5.30 3.24 -9.04
N LEU A 269 4.56 2.60 -8.15
CA LEU A 269 3.38 1.80 -8.48
C LEU A 269 2.17 2.63 -8.93
N ILE A 270 2.22 3.95 -8.86
CA ILE A 270 1.19 4.82 -9.46
C ILE A 270 1.09 4.57 -10.97
N GLU A 271 2.20 4.26 -11.64
CA GLU A 271 2.24 3.90 -13.06
C GLU A 271 1.53 2.57 -13.34
N ASN A 272 1.69 1.58 -12.45
CA ASN A 272 0.99 0.30 -12.56
C ASN A 272 -0.51 0.46 -12.31
N LEU A 273 -0.88 1.28 -11.32
CA LEU A 273 -2.27 1.60 -11.02
C LEU A 273 -2.94 2.33 -12.18
N ASN A 274 -2.21 3.23 -12.85
CA ASN A 274 -2.68 4.01 -14.00
C ASN A 274 -3.02 3.15 -15.22
N GLU A 275 -2.45 1.97 -15.35
CA GLU A 275 -2.71 1.04 -16.47
C GLU A 275 -3.94 0.15 -16.27
N LEU A 276 -4.56 0.18 -15.08
CA LEU A 276 -5.73 -0.64 -14.81
C LEU A 276 -6.98 -0.03 -15.45
N ASP A 277 -7.58 -0.75 -16.38
CA ASP A 277 -8.87 -0.38 -17.00
C ASP A 277 -10.02 -0.79 -16.08
N THR A 278 -10.31 0.05 -15.08
CA THR A 278 -11.29 -0.24 -14.04
C THR A 278 -11.94 1.04 -13.52
N ASP A 279 -13.13 0.94 -12.93
CA ASP A 279 -13.84 2.07 -12.32
C ASP A 279 -13.45 2.25 -10.86
N ILE A 280 -13.41 1.14 -10.11
CA ILE A 280 -13.10 1.11 -8.68
C ILE A 280 -11.92 0.20 -8.39
N VAL A 281 -10.99 0.68 -7.56
CA VAL A 281 -9.82 -0.07 -7.12
C VAL A 281 -9.77 -0.17 -5.61
N PHE A 282 -9.74 -1.39 -5.09
CA PHE A 282 -9.37 -1.65 -3.70
C PHE A 282 -7.87 -1.81 -3.57
N ILE A 283 -7.22 -1.09 -2.68
CA ILE A 283 -5.78 -1.21 -2.42
C ILE A 283 -5.57 -1.74 -0.99
N LYS A 284 -4.73 -2.76 -0.87
CA LYS A 284 -4.36 -3.35 0.42
C LYS A 284 -2.99 -4.00 0.34
N ASN A 285 -2.18 -3.88 1.39
CA ASN A 285 -0.87 -4.52 1.45
C ASN A 285 -0.99 -6.05 1.51
N ILE A 286 -0.04 -6.74 0.85
CA ILE A 286 -0.01 -8.20 0.75
C ILE A 286 -0.01 -8.91 2.12
N ASP A 287 0.60 -8.30 3.14
CA ASP A 287 0.79 -8.90 4.46
C ASP A 287 -0.34 -8.60 5.48
N ASN A 288 -1.33 -7.76 5.11
CA ASN A 288 -2.46 -7.45 5.97
C ASN A 288 -3.64 -8.38 5.67
N VAL A 289 -3.56 -9.60 6.12
CA VAL A 289 -4.57 -10.65 5.89
C VAL A 289 -4.87 -11.41 7.18
N VAL A 290 -6.05 -12.01 7.26
CA VAL A 290 -6.49 -12.84 8.38
C VAL A 290 -7.11 -14.15 7.88
N PRO A 291 -7.18 -15.22 8.69
CA PRO A 291 -7.89 -16.44 8.34
C PRO A 291 -9.40 -16.22 8.21
N ASP A 292 -10.12 -17.17 7.59
CA ASP A 292 -11.54 -17.04 7.21
C ASP A 292 -12.45 -16.64 8.37
N HIS A 293 -12.22 -17.17 9.57
CA HIS A 293 -13.08 -16.92 10.74
C HIS A 293 -12.98 -15.47 11.27
N LEU A 294 -11.98 -14.70 10.86
CA LEU A 294 -11.78 -13.29 11.24
C LEU A 294 -12.05 -12.31 10.10
N LYS A 295 -12.49 -12.77 8.92
CA LYS A 295 -12.70 -11.90 7.75
C LYS A 295 -13.92 -10.98 7.84
N THR A 296 -14.85 -11.23 8.77
CA THR A 296 -16.10 -10.47 8.87
C THR A 296 -15.87 -8.97 8.93
N ASP A 297 -14.98 -8.50 9.82
CA ASP A 297 -14.69 -7.06 9.95
C ASP A 297 -14.01 -6.52 8.69
N THR A 298 -13.03 -7.24 8.12
CA THR A 298 -12.41 -6.86 6.86
C THR A 298 -13.45 -6.63 5.77
N VAL A 299 -14.37 -7.57 5.59
CA VAL A 299 -15.42 -7.49 4.56
C VAL A 299 -16.38 -6.33 4.83
N THR A 300 -16.88 -6.22 6.07
CA THR A 300 -17.80 -5.16 6.48
C THR A 300 -17.24 -3.78 6.22
N TYR A 301 -16.03 -3.53 6.67
CA TYR A 301 -15.41 -2.20 6.54
C TYR A 301 -14.89 -1.93 5.14
N LYS A 302 -14.49 -2.93 4.35
CA LYS A 302 -14.23 -2.76 2.91
C LYS A 302 -15.48 -2.33 2.15
N LYS A 303 -16.62 -2.94 2.43
CA LYS A 303 -17.91 -2.52 1.85
C LYS A 303 -18.33 -1.13 2.32
N LEU A 304 -18.07 -0.78 3.59
CA LEU A 304 -18.30 0.58 4.09
C LEU A 304 -17.51 1.62 3.29
N LEU A 305 -16.19 1.44 3.19
CA LEU A 305 -15.32 2.39 2.47
C LEU A 305 -15.76 2.54 1.01
N ALA A 306 -16.12 1.45 0.36
CA ALA A 306 -16.60 1.45 -1.02
C ALA A 306 -17.97 2.13 -1.15
N GLY A 307 -18.90 1.90 -0.23
CA GLY A 307 -20.20 2.56 -0.21
C GLY A 307 -20.10 4.08 0.02
N VAL A 308 -19.17 4.52 0.89
CA VAL A 308 -18.85 5.93 1.07
C VAL A 308 -18.31 6.52 -0.22
N LEU A 309 -17.37 5.81 -0.90
CA LEU A 309 -16.80 6.26 -2.15
C LEU A 309 -17.86 6.47 -3.23
N VAL A 310 -18.72 5.48 -3.46
CA VAL A 310 -19.78 5.54 -4.48
C VAL A 310 -20.78 6.67 -4.19
N ASN A 311 -21.14 6.87 -2.93
CA ASN A 311 -22.02 7.98 -2.53
C ASN A 311 -21.39 9.36 -2.80
N ILE A 312 -20.10 9.53 -2.48
CA ILE A 312 -19.36 10.77 -2.75
C ILE A 312 -19.20 10.97 -4.26
N GLN A 313 -18.81 9.93 -5.00
CA GLN A 313 -18.61 10.00 -6.45
C GLN A 313 -19.89 10.43 -7.17
N SER A 314 -21.04 9.87 -6.81
CA SER A 314 -22.34 10.27 -7.40
C SER A 314 -22.61 11.76 -7.22
N LYS A 315 -22.41 12.29 -6.00
CA LYS A 315 -22.59 13.73 -5.73
C LYS A 315 -21.59 14.61 -6.50
N VAL A 316 -20.33 14.17 -6.58
CA VAL A 316 -19.30 14.87 -7.35
C VAL A 316 -19.69 14.94 -8.83
N PHE A 317 -20.18 13.83 -9.39
CA PHE A 317 -20.60 13.79 -10.79
C PHE A 317 -21.81 14.66 -11.06
N ASP A 318 -22.83 14.66 -10.18
CA ASP A 318 -23.98 15.56 -10.29
C ASP A 318 -23.57 17.03 -10.28
N TYR A 319 -22.64 17.40 -9.41
CA TYR A 319 -22.13 18.78 -9.33
C TYR A 319 -21.31 19.16 -10.57
N LEU A 320 -20.48 18.26 -11.10
CA LEU A 320 -19.71 18.51 -12.32
C LEU A 320 -20.63 18.67 -13.53
N HIS A 321 -21.66 17.85 -13.69
CA HIS A 321 -22.67 18.01 -14.74
C HIS A 321 -23.41 19.34 -14.61
N LEU A 322 -23.77 19.77 -13.39
CA LEU A 322 -24.39 21.04 -13.16
C LEU A 322 -23.48 22.23 -13.53
N LEU A 323 -22.21 22.17 -13.13
CA LEU A 323 -21.22 23.20 -13.44
C LEU A 323 -20.97 23.30 -14.95
N ASP A 324 -20.82 22.16 -15.65
CA ASP A 324 -20.68 22.10 -17.12
C ASP A 324 -21.88 22.71 -17.85
N SER A 325 -23.08 22.55 -17.30
CA SER A 325 -24.31 23.09 -17.92
C SER A 325 -24.37 24.61 -17.90
N GLY A 326 -23.59 25.28 -17.06
CA GLY A 326 -23.68 26.72 -16.82
C GLY A 326 -24.98 27.22 -16.15
N LYS A 327 -25.92 26.30 -15.85
CA LYS A 327 -27.24 26.59 -15.30
C LYS A 327 -27.27 26.50 -13.77
N TYR A 328 -26.37 27.21 -13.10
CA TYR A 328 -26.28 27.23 -11.63
C TYR A 328 -26.59 28.62 -11.08
N THR A 329 -27.16 28.65 -9.88
CA THR A 329 -27.41 29.88 -9.10
C THR A 329 -26.30 30.09 -8.08
N ALA A 330 -26.16 31.34 -7.55
CA ALA A 330 -25.24 31.60 -6.45
C ALA A 330 -25.51 30.72 -5.22
N ALA A 331 -26.78 30.44 -4.91
CA ALA A 331 -27.14 29.50 -3.81
C ALA A 331 -26.65 28.09 -4.07
N LYS A 332 -26.68 27.64 -5.32
CA LYS A 332 -26.18 26.28 -5.68
C LYS A 332 -24.67 26.23 -5.62
N LEU A 333 -23.96 27.26 -6.09
CA LEU A 333 -22.49 27.35 -5.93
C LEU A 333 -22.09 27.33 -4.46
N LYS A 334 -22.82 28.02 -3.58
CA LYS A 334 -22.60 27.97 -2.14
C LYS A 334 -22.78 26.55 -1.57
N THR A 335 -23.78 25.80 -2.05
CA THR A 335 -24.00 24.40 -1.66
C THR A 335 -22.84 23.50 -2.09
N ILE A 336 -22.35 23.68 -3.32
CA ILE A 336 -21.19 22.92 -3.84
C ILE A 336 -19.92 23.31 -3.08
N SER A 337 -19.70 24.61 -2.84
CA SER A 337 -18.57 25.09 -2.04
C SER A 337 -18.56 24.45 -0.64
N LYS A 338 -19.71 24.42 0.04
CA LYS A 338 -19.85 23.76 1.34
C LYS A 338 -19.50 22.27 1.27
N PHE A 339 -19.93 21.56 0.24
CA PHE A 339 -19.56 20.16 0.03
C PHE A 339 -18.04 19.98 -0.14
N VAL A 340 -17.39 20.83 -0.94
CA VAL A 340 -15.93 20.77 -1.17
C VAL A 340 -15.18 21.09 0.13
N THR A 341 -15.60 22.09 0.90
CA THR A 341 -14.88 22.52 2.11
C THR A 341 -15.16 21.66 3.33
N GLU A 342 -16.38 21.14 3.51
CA GLU A 342 -16.75 20.36 4.69
C GLU A 342 -16.67 18.85 4.47
N THR A 343 -17.08 18.34 3.29
CA THR A 343 -17.10 16.91 3.01
C THR A 343 -15.77 16.43 2.44
N LEU A 344 -15.20 17.14 1.45
CA LEU A 344 -13.89 16.82 0.88
C LEU A 344 -12.75 17.46 1.65
N CYS A 345 -13.04 18.26 2.67
CA CYS A 345 -12.06 18.99 3.50
C CYS A 345 -11.04 19.81 2.68
N CYS A 346 -11.42 20.24 1.46
CA CYS A 346 -10.58 21.09 0.62
C CYS A 346 -10.94 22.56 0.87
N ARG A 347 -10.09 23.28 1.62
CA ARG A 347 -10.34 24.65 2.09
C ARG A 347 -9.41 25.65 1.44
N SER A 348 -9.89 26.87 1.20
CA SER A 348 -9.10 28.02 0.77
C SER A 348 -9.61 29.28 1.46
N SER A 349 -8.71 30.18 1.85
CA SER A 349 -9.03 31.50 2.41
C SER A 349 -9.56 32.51 1.37
N ASP A 350 -9.47 32.17 0.08
CA ASP A 350 -9.76 33.12 -1.01
C ASP A 350 -11.13 32.89 -1.65
N LEU A 351 -11.91 31.89 -1.21
CA LEU A 351 -13.20 31.56 -1.83
C LEU A 351 -14.20 32.74 -1.81
N ASP A 352 -14.23 33.53 -0.74
CA ASP A 352 -15.12 34.66 -0.61
C ASP A 352 -14.73 35.86 -1.52
N LYS A 353 -13.54 35.82 -2.13
CA LYS A 353 -13.05 36.85 -3.06
C LYS A 353 -13.40 36.54 -4.50
N LEU A 354 -13.87 35.33 -4.80
CA LEU A 354 -14.17 34.85 -6.14
C LEU A 354 -15.57 35.30 -6.57
N ASP A 355 -15.69 35.81 -7.80
CA ASP A 355 -16.99 35.95 -8.43
C ASP A 355 -17.63 34.60 -8.76
N SER A 356 -18.89 34.59 -9.18
CA SER A 356 -19.63 33.36 -9.44
C SER A 356 -18.99 32.46 -10.52
N LYS A 357 -18.37 33.08 -11.54
CA LYS A 357 -17.70 32.34 -12.63
C LYS A 357 -16.38 31.74 -12.14
N GLN A 358 -15.57 32.54 -11.49
CA GLN A 358 -14.29 32.11 -10.89
C GLN A 358 -14.52 31.00 -9.86
N LEU A 359 -15.56 31.15 -9.02
CA LEU A 359 -15.92 30.12 -8.05
C LEU A 359 -16.35 28.80 -8.73
N ALA A 360 -17.16 28.88 -9.80
CA ALA A 360 -17.57 27.70 -10.56
C ALA A 360 -16.38 26.98 -11.22
N GLU A 361 -15.44 27.73 -11.79
CA GLU A 361 -14.21 27.20 -12.38
C GLU A 361 -13.32 26.55 -11.30
N TRP A 362 -13.14 27.18 -10.15
CA TRP A 362 -12.40 26.63 -9.03
C TRP A 362 -13.03 25.32 -8.49
N LEU A 363 -14.35 25.34 -8.26
CA LEU A 363 -15.10 24.15 -7.81
C LEU A 363 -14.99 23.00 -8.81
N HIS A 364 -15.11 23.29 -10.12
CA HIS A 364 -14.95 22.29 -11.16
C HIS A 364 -13.55 21.65 -11.12
N GLY A 365 -12.49 22.46 -11.00
CA GLY A 365 -11.11 21.97 -10.90
C GLY A 365 -10.86 21.11 -9.65
N LYS A 366 -11.50 21.46 -8.50
CA LYS A 366 -11.35 20.66 -7.27
C LYS A 366 -12.19 19.38 -7.26
N LEU A 367 -13.33 19.37 -7.92
CA LEU A 367 -14.22 18.20 -8.02
C LEU A 367 -13.73 17.19 -9.06
N ASN A 368 -13.20 17.65 -10.22
CA ASN A 368 -12.79 16.78 -11.32
C ASN A 368 -11.39 16.17 -11.09
N ARG A 369 -11.28 15.36 -10.07
CA ARG A 369 -10.06 14.66 -9.62
C ARG A 369 -10.38 13.21 -9.27
N PRO A 370 -9.39 12.29 -9.29
CA PRO A 370 -9.57 10.96 -8.72
C PRO A 370 -10.05 11.06 -7.26
N ILE A 371 -10.78 10.06 -6.79
CA ILE A 371 -11.33 10.03 -5.43
C ILE A 371 -10.76 8.84 -4.69
N ARG A 372 -10.37 9.00 -3.44
CA ARG A 372 -10.03 7.89 -2.55
C ARG A 372 -10.75 8.01 -1.21
N VAL A 373 -11.17 6.88 -0.69
CA VAL A 373 -11.65 6.73 0.70
C VAL A 373 -10.65 5.83 1.42
N CYS A 374 -10.09 6.33 2.52
CA CYS A 374 -9.05 5.64 3.27
C CYS A 374 -9.57 5.29 4.67
N GLY A 375 -9.46 4.02 5.04
CA GLY A 375 -9.67 3.58 6.40
C GLY A 375 -8.57 4.14 7.32
N MET A 376 -8.97 4.65 8.48
CA MET A 376 -8.08 5.15 9.52
C MET A 376 -8.33 4.38 10.81
N VAL A 377 -7.28 3.85 11.40
CA VAL A 377 -7.34 3.05 12.63
C VAL A 377 -6.84 3.89 13.79
N LYS A 378 -7.43 3.72 14.98
CA LYS A 378 -6.91 4.36 16.20
C LYS A 378 -5.46 3.96 16.45
N ASN A 379 -4.64 4.95 16.77
CA ASN A 379 -3.22 4.74 17.00
C ASN A 379 -2.99 3.91 18.28
N VAL A 380 -2.29 2.79 18.12
CA VAL A 380 -1.92 1.88 19.21
C VAL A 380 -0.40 1.68 19.29
N GLY A 381 0.36 2.60 18.67
CA GLY A 381 1.83 2.54 18.65
C GLY A 381 2.42 1.79 17.44
N GLU A 382 1.59 1.44 16.45
CA GLU A 382 2.11 0.84 15.21
C GLU A 382 2.79 1.91 14.33
N PRO A 383 3.90 1.57 13.65
CA PRO A 383 4.55 2.49 12.71
C PRO A 383 3.74 2.63 11.42
N GLY A 384 3.63 3.84 10.93
CA GLY A 384 2.95 4.13 9.67
C GLY A 384 2.72 5.62 9.47
N GLY A 385 2.21 5.99 8.29
CA GLY A 385 1.79 7.34 7.99
C GLY A 385 0.53 7.73 8.77
N GLY A 386 0.46 9.00 9.19
CA GLY A 386 -0.70 9.58 9.87
C GLY A 386 -1.59 10.40 8.94
N PRO A 387 -2.89 10.55 9.28
CA PRO A 387 -3.79 11.46 8.59
C PRO A 387 -3.62 12.90 9.09
N PHE A 388 -3.45 13.84 8.16
CA PHE A 388 -3.28 15.26 8.45
C PHE A 388 -4.13 16.13 7.54
N LEU A 389 -4.41 17.36 8.00
CA LEU A 389 -4.80 18.50 7.19
C LEU A 389 -3.52 19.29 6.90
N ALA A 390 -3.12 19.35 5.64
CA ALA A 390 -1.87 19.96 5.21
C ALA A 390 -2.10 20.99 4.09
N TYR A 391 -1.22 21.99 4.03
CA TYR A 391 -1.21 22.98 2.99
C TYR A 391 -0.65 22.40 1.69
N ASN A 392 -1.35 22.64 0.58
CA ASN A 392 -0.92 22.27 -0.75
C ASN A 392 -0.18 23.44 -1.42
N SER A 393 0.53 23.16 -2.51
CA SER A 393 1.29 24.15 -3.27
C SER A 393 0.43 25.30 -3.84
N ASP A 394 -0.87 25.09 -4.02
CA ASP A 394 -1.83 26.09 -4.47
C ASP A 394 -2.47 26.90 -3.33
N GLY A 395 -1.95 26.78 -2.11
CA GLY A 395 -2.44 27.47 -0.91
C GLY A 395 -3.71 26.91 -0.30
N THR A 396 -4.28 25.84 -0.87
CA THR A 396 -5.42 25.15 -0.25
C THR A 396 -4.96 24.22 0.86
N VAL A 397 -5.86 23.87 1.79
CA VAL A 397 -5.67 22.82 2.79
C VAL A 397 -6.49 21.62 2.37
N SER A 398 -5.91 20.43 2.44
CA SER A 398 -6.63 19.18 2.18
C SER A 398 -6.16 18.01 3.07
N LEU A 399 -6.90 16.91 3.03
CA LEU A 399 -6.55 15.68 3.73
C LEU A 399 -5.38 14.98 3.05
N GLN A 400 -4.32 14.73 3.82
CA GLN A 400 -3.09 14.08 3.38
C GLN A 400 -2.68 12.95 4.32
N ILE A 401 -2.06 11.92 3.77
CA ILE A 401 -1.39 10.86 4.55
C ILE A 401 0.10 11.15 4.51
N LEU A 402 0.71 11.41 5.67
CA LEU A 402 2.11 11.82 5.80
C LEU A 402 2.89 10.88 6.70
N GLU A 403 4.13 10.65 6.32
CA GLU A 403 5.09 9.92 7.14
C GLU A 403 5.99 10.88 7.93
N SER A 404 6.61 10.41 9.00
CA SER A 404 7.47 11.24 9.88
C SER A 404 8.59 11.94 9.11
N SER A 405 9.14 11.33 8.06
CA SER A 405 10.18 11.90 7.20
C SER A 405 9.75 13.15 6.43
N GLN A 406 8.44 13.39 6.29
CA GLN A 406 7.86 14.51 5.55
C GLN A 406 7.51 15.70 6.47
N ILE A 407 7.70 15.54 7.79
CA ILE A 407 7.32 16.52 8.82
C ILE A 407 8.61 16.98 9.52
N ASP A 408 8.75 18.30 9.69
CA ASP A 408 9.87 18.84 10.50
C ASP A 408 9.61 18.59 11.99
N LEU A 409 10.21 17.54 12.53
CA LEU A 409 10.08 17.17 13.93
C LEU A 409 10.99 18.03 14.86
N ASN A 410 11.77 18.98 14.32
CA ASN A 410 12.45 20.01 15.11
C ASN A 410 11.53 21.20 15.40
N ASP A 411 10.46 21.39 14.63
CA ASP A 411 9.37 22.31 14.96
C ASP A 411 8.48 21.65 16.04
N GLU A 412 8.51 22.20 17.25
CA GLU A 412 7.76 21.63 18.40
C GLU A 412 6.24 21.55 18.14
N ARG A 413 5.65 22.49 17.38
CA ARG A 413 4.23 22.46 17.03
C ARG A 413 3.91 21.28 16.09
N LYS A 414 4.73 21.09 15.04
CA LYS A 414 4.55 19.97 14.08
C LYS A 414 4.81 18.63 14.76
N LYS A 415 5.82 18.56 15.62
CA LYS A 415 6.12 17.40 16.44
C LYS A 415 4.96 17.03 17.39
N GLU A 416 4.36 18.02 18.02
CA GLU A 416 3.18 17.82 18.86
C GLU A 416 1.99 17.29 18.06
N MET A 417 1.71 17.86 16.87
CA MET A 417 0.66 17.35 15.97
C MET A 417 0.91 15.89 15.58
N PHE A 418 2.16 15.53 15.26
CA PHE A 418 2.53 14.17 14.90
C PHE A 418 2.38 13.20 16.07
N THR A 419 2.92 13.55 17.25
CA THR A 419 2.93 12.66 18.43
C THR A 419 1.56 12.50 19.08
N LYS A 420 0.70 13.52 18.99
CA LYS A 420 -0.68 13.49 19.48
C LYS A 420 -1.70 12.99 18.44
N GLY A 421 -1.24 12.58 17.27
CA GLY A 421 -2.08 11.99 16.22
C GLY A 421 -2.87 10.79 16.75
N THR A 422 -4.20 10.85 16.65
CA THR A 422 -5.11 9.85 17.23
C THR A 422 -5.30 8.62 16.35
N HIS A 423 -4.91 8.71 15.07
CA HIS A 423 -5.12 7.68 14.06
C HIS A 423 -3.87 7.51 13.19
N PHE A 424 -3.80 6.36 12.53
CA PHE A 424 -2.81 6.08 11.49
C PHE A 424 -3.46 5.40 10.27
N ASN A 425 -2.74 5.41 9.15
CA ASN A 425 -3.16 4.78 7.89
C ASN A 425 -2.72 3.30 7.84
N PRO A 426 -3.65 2.32 7.90
CA PRO A 426 -3.34 0.90 7.79
C PRO A 426 -3.08 0.45 6.34
N VAL A 427 -3.12 1.38 5.36
CA VAL A 427 -3.14 1.09 3.91
C VAL A 427 -4.35 0.24 3.53
N ASP A 428 -5.52 0.80 3.81
CA ASP A 428 -6.82 0.24 3.44
C ASP A 428 -7.61 1.30 2.67
N LEU A 429 -7.52 1.26 1.33
CA LEU A 429 -8.07 2.29 0.46
C LEU A 429 -9.05 1.70 -0.55
N VAL A 430 -10.03 2.53 -0.93
CA VAL A 430 -10.88 2.31 -2.10
C VAL A 430 -10.82 3.57 -2.96
N CYS A 431 -10.59 3.41 -4.26
CA CYS A 431 -10.30 4.51 -5.19
C CYS A 431 -11.25 4.47 -6.39
N ALA A 432 -11.69 5.65 -6.86
CA ALA A 432 -12.38 5.84 -8.14
C ALA A 432 -11.44 6.59 -9.09
N VAL A 433 -11.15 5.97 -10.24
CA VAL A 433 -10.11 6.43 -11.16
C VAL A 433 -10.64 6.89 -12.52
N ARG A 434 -11.97 6.99 -12.67
CA ARG A 434 -12.63 7.57 -13.85
C ARG A 434 -13.38 8.84 -13.50
N ASN A 435 -13.40 9.79 -14.44
CA ASN A 435 -14.16 11.02 -14.30
C ASN A 435 -15.65 10.82 -14.67
N TYR A 436 -16.47 11.86 -14.43
CA TYR A 436 -17.90 11.87 -14.69
C TYR A 436 -18.30 11.68 -16.18
N LYS A 437 -17.34 11.73 -17.11
CA LYS A 437 -17.50 11.42 -18.54
C LYS A 437 -17.07 9.98 -18.89
N GLY A 438 -16.76 9.15 -17.87
CA GLY A 438 -16.30 7.78 -18.02
C GLY A 438 -14.84 7.63 -18.48
N LYS A 439 -14.10 8.74 -18.65
CA LYS A 439 -12.69 8.73 -19.06
C LYS A 439 -11.79 8.45 -17.87
N HIS A 440 -10.82 7.56 -18.03
CA HIS A 440 -9.78 7.32 -17.03
C HIS A 440 -8.92 8.57 -16.81
N PHE A 441 -8.61 8.89 -15.56
CA PHE A 441 -7.65 9.93 -15.24
C PHE A 441 -6.22 9.47 -15.56
N ASN A 442 -5.35 10.38 -15.98
CA ASN A 442 -3.92 10.11 -15.99
C ASN A 442 -3.38 10.33 -14.57
N LEU A 443 -3.27 9.27 -13.79
CA LEU A 443 -2.99 9.36 -12.35
C LEU A 443 -1.65 10.03 -12.02
N PRO A 444 -0.57 9.92 -12.84
CA PRO A 444 0.68 10.66 -12.63
C PRO A 444 0.54 12.20 -12.62
N ASP A 445 -0.52 12.76 -13.22
CA ASP A 445 -0.77 14.21 -13.21
C ASP A 445 -1.20 14.73 -11.83
N TYR A 446 -1.59 13.84 -10.92
CA TYR A 446 -2.09 14.15 -9.57
C TYR A 446 -1.06 13.85 -8.47
N VAL A 447 0.21 13.66 -8.85
CA VAL A 447 1.32 13.39 -7.93
C VAL A 447 1.96 14.71 -7.49
N ASP A 448 2.07 14.94 -6.19
CA ASP A 448 2.93 16.00 -5.68
C ASP A 448 4.39 15.55 -5.65
N LYS A 449 5.15 15.97 -6.65
CA LYS A 449 6.57 15.60 -6.83
C LYS A 449 7.48 16.16 -5.73
N ALA A 450 7.03 17.15 -4.96
CA ALA A 450 7.80 17.73 -3.86
C ALA A 450 7.75 16.91 -2.57
N THR A 451 7.03 15.79 -2.55
CA THR A 451 6.81 14.94 -1.36
C THR A 451 7.59 13.63 -1.37
N GLY A 452 8.60 13.50 -2.24
CA GLY A 452 9.58 12.43 -2.18
C GLY A 452 10.45 12.53 -0.90
N PHE A 453 11.31 11.55 -0.69
CA PHE A 453 12.29 11.63 0.39
C PHE A 453 13.62 10.94 0.01
N ILE A 454 14.67 11.26 0.77
CA ILE A 454 16.00 10.72 0.56
C ILE A 454 16.35 9.81 1.73
N SER A 455 16.75 8.58 1.42
CA SER A 455 17.19 7.60 2.40
C SER A 455 18.69 7.32 2.23
N SER A 456 19.40 7.20 3.36
CA SER A 456 20.78 6.70 3.38
C SER A 456 20.77 5.17 3.31
N LYS A 457 21.59 4.63 2.43
CA LYS A 457 21.76 3.19 2.21
C LYS A 457 23.24 2.87 2.09
N SER A 458 23.59 1.62 1.92
CA SER A 458 24.95 1.19 1.58
C SER A 458 24.92 0.10 0.52
N LYS A 459 25.99 0.02 -0.26
CA LYS A 459 26.29 -1.06 -1.20
C LYS A 459 27.77 -1.38 -1.17
N ASN A 460 28.13 -2.64 -0.93
CA ASN A 460 29.54 -3.10 -0.83
C ASN A 460 30.38 -2.23 0.13
N GLY A 461 29.80 -1.88 1.31
CA GLY A 461 30.47 -1.02 2.31
C GLY A 461 30.57 0.46 1.96
N ARG A 462 30.11 0.90 0.78
CA ARG A 462 30.08 2.31 0.38
C ARG A 462 28.71 2.93 0.66
N GLU A 463 28.69 4.06 1.32
CA GLU A 463 27.47 4.81 1.56
C GLU A 463 26.92 5.42 0.27
N LEU A 464 25.61 5.48 0.17
CA LEU A 464 24.89 6.13 -0.91
C LEU A 464 23.57 6.76 -0.41
N LYS A 465 23.13 7.77 -1.15
CA LYS A 465 21.80 8.36 -1.01
C LYS A 465 20.89 7.81 -2.10
N ALA A 466 19.69 7.37 -1.70
CA ALA A 466 18.66 6.88 -2.60
C ALA A 466 17.44 7.81 -2.54
N LEU A 467 16.97 8.23 -3.70
CA LEU A 467 15.74 8.97 -3.87
C LEU A 467 14.57 8.00 -3.87
N GLU A 468 13.59 8.23 -3.02
CA GLU A 468 12.32 7.53 -3.03
C GLU A 468 11.22 8.46 -3.56
N LEU A 469 10.45 7.99 -4.54
CA LEU A 469 9.34 8.75 -5.12
C LEU A 469 8.24 8.99 -4.08
N PRO A 470 7.38 10.02 -4.29
CA PRO A 470 6.20 10.22 -3.45
C PRO A 470 5.41 8.93 -3.28
N GLY A 471 5.21 8.47 -2.04
CA GLY A 471 4.61 7.16 -1.75
C GLY A 471 3.21 7.02 -2.36
N LEU A 472 2.82 5.80 -2.77
CA LEU A 472 1.59 5.52 -3.53
C LEU A 472 0.34 6.11 -2.87
N TRP A 473 0.18 5.90 -1.56
CA TRP A 473 -0.95 6.43 -0.78
C TRP A 473 -0.63 7.73 -0.03
N ASN A 474 0.56 8.29 -0.24
CA ASN A 474 1.00 9.58 0.30
C ASN A 474 0.97 10.63 -0.83
N GLY A 475 2.11 11.18 -1.18
CA GLY A 475 2.24 12.24 -2.19
C GLY A 475 1.85 11.84 -3.61
N ALA A 476 1.87 10.55 -3.97
CA ALA A 476 1.39 10.11 -5.28
C ALA A 476 -0.14 10.25 -5.46
N MET A 477 -0.88 10.39 -4.36
CA MET A 477 -2.32 10.67 -4.37
C MET A 477 -2.64 12.02 -3.68
N SER A 478 -1.70 12.95 -3.65
CA SER A 478 -1.85 14.24 -2.95
C SER A 478 -2.99 15.08 -3.54
N ASP A 479 -3.08 15.15 -4.86
CA ASP A 479 -4.11 15.93 -5.56
C ASP A 479 -5.43 15.16 -5.79
N TRP A 480 -5.66 14.09 -5.05
CA TRP A 480 -6.92 13.36 -5.08
C TRP A 480 -7.93 13.91 -4.07
N ASN A 481 -9.21 13.84 -4.41
CA ASN A 481 -10.27 14.03 -3.43
C ASN A 481 -10.20 12.91 -2.39
N THR A 482 -9.85 13.23 -1.16
CA THR A 482 -9.56 12.28 -0.09
C THR A 482 -10.62 12.35 0.99
N ILE A 483 -11.12 11.20 1.43
CA ILE A 483 -12.01 11.05 2.56
C ILE A 483 -11.39 10.05 3.54
N PHE A 484 -11.31 10.40 4.82
CA PHE A 484 -10.89 9.49 5.88
C PHE A 484 -12.10 8.97 6.65
N VAL A 485 -12.14 7.65 6.87
CA VAL A 485 -13.21 6.98 7.60
C VAL A 485 -12.60 6.14 8.71
N GLU A 486 -13.07 6.30 9.94
CA GLU A 486 -12.63 5.46 11.06
C GLU A 486 -13.04 4.01 10.83
N VAL A 487 -12.08 3.09 10.97
CA VAL A 487 -12.28 1.64 10.91
C VAL A 487 -11.65 0.98 12.15
N PRO A 488 -12.18 -0.16 12.63
CA PRO A 488 -11.67 -0.78 13.84
C PRO A 488 -10.28 -1.41 13.63
N LEU A 489 -9.53 -1.54 14.72
CA LEU A 489 -8.20 -2.16 14.71
C LEU A 489 -8.21 -3.60 14.17
N SER A 490 -9.32 -4.31 14.29
CA SER A 490 -9.50 -5.67 13.75
C SER A 490 -9.31 -5.78 12.22
N THR A 491 -9.38 -4.65 11.49
CA THR A 491 -9.09 -4.60 10.03
C THR A 491 -7.60 -4.54 9.73
N PHE A 492 -6.72 -4.35 10.74
CA PHE A 492 -5.29 -4.18 10.57
C PHE A 492 -4.49 -5.26 11.31
N ASN A 493 -4.06 -6.27 10.58
CA ASN A 493 -3.32 -7.42 11.11
C ASN A 493 -2.08 -7.73 10.24
N PRO A 494 -1.11 -6.81 10.13
CA PRO A 494 0.05 -7.01 9.28
C PRO A 494 1.03 -8.00 9.91
N VAL A 495 1.72 -8.75 9.06
CA VAL A 495 2.85 -9.60 9.43
C VAL A 495 4.15 -8.86 9.10
N LYS A 496 4.78 -8.25 10.09
CA LYS A 496 6.05 -7.52 9.94
C LYS A 496 7.25 -8.43 10.23
N THR A 497 7.13 -9.28 11.24
CA THR A 497 8.12 -10.31 11.61
C THR A 497 7.48 -11.70 11.54
N VAL A 498 8.27 -12.76 11.47
CA VAL A 498 7.74 -14.13 11.43
C VAL A 498 6.95 -14.47 12.69
N ASN A 499 7.34 -13.93 13.84
CA ASN A 499 6.66 -14.15 15.11
C ASN A 499 5.26 -13.52 15.18
N ASP A 500 4.94 -12.55 14.31
CA ASP A 500 3.58 -12.03 14.22
C ASP A 500 2.56 -13.10 13.82
N LEU A 501 3.01 -14.13 13.08
CA LEU A 501 2.19 -15.28 12.74
C LEU A 501 1.75 -16.11 13.96
N LEU A 502 2.38 -15.95 15.12
CA LEU A 502 1.99 -16.59 16.37
C LEU A 502 0.89 -15.82 17.13
N ARG A 503 0.58 -14.58 16.70
CA ARG A 503 -0.51 -13.80 17.30
C ARG A 503 -1.86 -14.49 17.06
N PRO A 504 -2.83 -14.37 17.98
CA PRO A 504 -4.15 -15.00 17.84
C PRO A 504 -4.84 -14.71 16.50
N GLN A 505 -4.61 -13.51 15.95
CA GLN A 505 -5.19 -13.07 14.66
C GLN A 505 -4.71 -13.88 13.45
N HIS A 506 -3.62 -14.65 13.58
CA HIS A 506 -3.07 -15.47 12.51
C HIS A 506 -3.18 -16.98 12.81
N GLN A 507 -3.74 -17.36 13.95
CA GLN A 507 -3.88 -18.74 14.36
C GLN A 507 -5.24 -19.33 13.93
N PRO A 508 -5.35 -20.64 13.74
CA PRO A 508 -6.63 -21.29 13.44
C PRO A 508 -7.63 -21.09 14.60
N ALA A 509 -8.94 -21.22 14.26
CA ALA A 509 -10.05 -21.14 15.24
C ALA A 509 -10.01 -22.33 16.22
#